data_2ad9b1a5bffaa018e16fc4ab6448d0cc
#
_entry.id   2ad9b1a5bffaa018e16fc4ab6448d0cc
#
_cell.length_a   1.000
_cell.length_b   1.000
_cell.length_c   1.000
_cell.angle_alpha   90.00
_cell.angle_beta   90.00
_cell.angle_gamma   90.00
#
_symmetry.space_group_name_H-M   'P 1'
#
loop_
_entity.id
_entity.type
_entity.pdbx_description
1 polymer ?
#
loop_
_entity_poly.entity_id
_entity_poly.type
_entity_poly.pdbx_seq_one_letter_code
_entity_poly.pdbx_strand_id
1 'polypeptide(L)'
;FNEAKSRCNEGTLDIYDYQRLYRAHRVEEPLPHLFIISDEFAELKSQQPEFMDKLISTARIGRSLGVHLILATQKPSGVVNDQIWSNTKFRVCLRVQDTGDSQDMLKRPDAAGLKDTGRFYLQVGYNEYFAMGQSAWCGAEYIPQDEVVQQKDEAVQVIDETAHTLLVAKPIRKKKKAQSKQIVA
;
A
#
# COMPACT_ATOMS: atom_id res chain seq x y z
N PHE A 1 -23.96 -4.18 5.90
CA PHE A 1 -23.31 -4.47 7.19
C PHE A 1 -24.34 -4.63 8.30
N ASN A 2 -25.19 -3.63 8.54
CA ASN A 2 -26.23 -3.71 9.57
C ASN A 2 -27.27 -4.80 9.28
N GLU A 3 -27.60 -5.04 8.02
CA GLU A 3 -28.51 -6.10 7.60
C GLU A 3 -27.89 -7.48 7.83
N ALA A 4 -26.64 -7.67 7.49
CA ALA A 4 -25.91 -8.90 7.78
C ALA A 4 -25.80 -9.16 9.28
N LYS A 5 -25.59 -8.10 10.08
CA LYS A 5 -25.58 -8.16 11.54
C LYS A 5 -26.91 -8.66 12.10
N SER A 6 -28.04 -8.23 11.55
CA SER A 6 -29.36 -8.65 11.99
C SER A 6 -29.69 -10.10 11.62
N ARG A 7 -29.20 -10.57 10.46
CA ARG A 7 -29.41 -11.93 9.98
C ARG A 7 -28.68 -13.01 10.79
N CYS A 8 -27.48 -12.67 11.31
CA CYS A 8 -26.65 -13.65 12.01
C CYS A 8 -26.97 -13.82 13.49
N ASN A 9 -27.83 -12.97 14.08
CA ASN A 9 -28.09 -12.94 15.52
C ASN A 9 -26.83 -12.81 16.42
N GLU A 10 -25.67 -12.68 15.79
CA GLU A 10 -24.37 -12.47 16.41
C GLU A 10 -23.94 -11.02 16.14
N GLY A 11 -23.65 -10.28 17.19
CA GLY A 11 -23.20 -8.89 17.05
C GLY A 11 -21.84 -8.83 16.39
N THR A 12 -21.80 -8.51 15.08
CA THR A 12 -20.54 -8.17 14.44
C THR A 12 -20.20 -6.72 14.74
N LEU A 13 -19.03 -6.50 15.33
CA LEU A 13 -18.57 -5.17 15.70
C LEU A 13 -17.84 -4.49 14.53
N ASP A 14 -17.18 -5.27 13.69
CA ASP A 14 -16.39 -4.77 12.56
C ASP A 14 -16.38 -5.74 11.37
N ILE A 15 -15.72 -5.33 10.30
CA ILE A 15 -15.58 -6.13 9.07
C ILE A 15 -14.80 -7.43 9.31
N TYR A 16 -13.86 -7.46 10.24
CA TYR A 16 -13.05 -8.65 10.49
C TYR A 16 -13.87 -9.72 11.19
N ASP A 17 -14.81 -9.32 12.08
CA ASP A 17 -15.79 -10.22 12.68
C ASP A 17 -16.69 -10.82 11.62
N TYR A 18 -17.20 -9.97 10.69
CA TYR A 18 -18.01 -10.45 9.58
C TYR A 18 -17.24 -11.45 8.69
N GLN A 19 -15.99 -11.16 8.35
CA GLN A 19 -15.16 -12.06 7.57
C GLN A 19 -14.86 -13.38 8.28
N ARG A 20 -14.77 -13.38 9.60
CA ARG A 20 -14.68 -14.64 10.38
C ARG A 20 -15.94 -15.48 10.24
N LEU A 21 -17.13 -14.85 10.32
CA LEU A 21 -18.40 -15.55 10.11
C LEU A 21 -18.51 -16.11 8.70
N TYR A 22 -18.06 -15.35 7.68
CA TYR A 22 -18.03 -15.84 6.32
C TYR A 22 -17.11 -17.05 6.15
N ARG A 23 -15.91 -17.03 6.69
CA ARG A 23 -14.98 -18.19 6.67
C ARG A 23 -15.53 -19.40 7.44
N ALA A 24 -16.35 -19.17 8.44
CA ALA A 24 -17.03 -20.21 9.20
C ALA A 24 -18.34 -20.70 8.55
N HIS A 25 -18.63 -20.24 7.32
CA HIS A 25 -19.88 -20.55 6.57
C HIS A 25 -21.16 -20.18 7.33
N ARG A 26 -21.10 -19.16 8.21
CA ARG A 26 -22.25 -18.64 8.97
C ARG A 26 -23.00 -17.56 8.21
N VAL A 27 -22.39 -16.96 7.21
CA VAL A 27 -22.96 -16.02 6.24
C VAL A 27 -22.60 -16.44 4.83
N GLU A 28 -23.52 -16.23 3.90
CA GLU A 28 -23.37 -16.72 2.52
C GLU A 28 -22.54 -15.79 1.64
N GLU A 29 -22.63 -14.48 1.87
CA GLU A 29 -22.00 -13.48 1.02
C GLU A 29 -20.72 -12.92 1.63
N PRO A 30 -19.63 -12.82 0.86
CA PRO A 30 -18.43 -12.13 1.33
C PRO A 30 -18.64 -10.62 1.40
N LEU A 31 -18.05 -9.97 2.38
CA LEU A 31 -17.97 -8.51 2.44
C LEU A 31 -16.52 -8.08 2.22
N PRO A 32 -16.16 -7.62 1.01
CA PRO A 32 -14.81 -7.19 0.70
C PRO A 32 -14.51 -5.81 1.30
N HIS A 33 -13.22 -5.48 1.45
CA HIS A 33 -12.79 -4.13 1.73
C HIS A 33 -13.00 -3.22 0.52
N LEU A 34 -13.43 -1.98 0.78
CA LEU A 34 -13.59 -0.94 -0.23
C LEU A 34 -12.40 0.02 -0.15
N PHE A 35 -11.68 0.20 -1.26
CA PHE A 35 -10.65 1.22 -1.39
C PHE A 35 -11.17 2.37 -2.25
N ILE A 36 -11.12 3.58 -1.72
CA ILE A 36 -11.43 4.81 -2.43
C ILE A 36 -10.10 5.53 -2.67
N ILE A 37 -9.75 5.74 -3.93
CA ILE A 37 -8.49 6.35 -4.33
C ILE A 37 -8.79 7.69 -5.00
N SER A 38 -8.20 8.77 -4.47
CA SER A 38 -8.20 10.09 -5.10
C SER A 38 -6.78 10.43 -5.52
N ASP A 39 -6.53 10.53 -6.82
CA ASP A 39 -5.21 10.76 -7.40
C ASP A 39 -4.72 12.21 -7.23
N GLU A 40 -5.61 13.19 -7.40
CA GLU A 40 -5.29 14.60 -7.09
C GLU A 40 -6.38 15.18 -6.18
N PHE A 41 -6.20 14.94 -4.91
CA PHE A 41 -7.16 15.30 -3.90
C PHE A 41 -7.21 16.82 -3.62
N ALA A 42 -6.15 17.57 -3.97
CA ALA A 42 -6.14 19.03 -3.90
C ALA A 42 -7.21 19.64 -4.80
N GLU A 43 -7.35 19.11 -6.00
CA GLU A 43 -8.35 19.55 -6.96
C GLU A 43 -9.77 19.23 -6.48
N LEU A 44 -9.97 18.01 -5.96
CA LEU A 44 -11.25 17.60 -5.39
C LEU A 44 -11.69 18.52 -4.23
N LYS A 45 -10.77 18.89 -3.34
CA LYS A 45 -11.04 19.82 -2.24
C LYS A 45 -11.44 21.21 -2.74
N SER A 46 -10.78 21.69 -3.79
CA SER A 46 -11.07 23.00 -4.39
C SER A 46 -12.44 23.04 -5.06
N GLN A 47 -12.79 21.97 -5.79
CA GLN A 47 -14.02 21.92 -6.56
C GLN A 47 -15.24 21.54 -5.69
N GLN A 48 -15.05 20.72 -4.67
CA GLN A 48 -16.13 20.20 -3.84
C GLN A 48 -15.78 20.15 -2.34
N PRO A 49 -15.70 21.31 -1.68
CA PRO A 49 -15.29 21.38 -0.27
C PRO A 49 -16.21 20.59 0.67
N GLU A 50 -17.52 20.58 0.44
CA GLU A 50 -18.48 19.83 1.24
C GLU A 50 -18.27 18.30 1.14
N PHE A 51 -17.79 17.82 0.00
CA PHE A 51 -17.47 16.41 -0.18
C PHE A 51 -16.30 15.99 0.71
N MET A 52 -15.35 16.90 0.95
CA MET A 52 -14.19 16.65 1.79
C MET A 52 -14.56 16.34 3.24
N ASP A 53 -15.52 17.06 3.81
CA ASP A 53 -15.97 16.82 5.18
C ASP A 53 -16.62 15.42 5.31
N LYS A 54 -17.39 15.04 4.30
CA LYS A 54 -17.99 13.69 4.23
C LYS A 54 -16.90 12.61 4.06
N LEU A 55 -15.88 12.86 3.23
CA LEU A 55 -14.79 11.93 3.02
C LEU A 55 -13.99 11.71 4.30
N ILE A 56 -13.64 12.79 5.02
CA ILE A 56 -12.93 12.72 6.31
C ILE A 56 -13.79 11.96 7.35
N SER A 57 -15.09 12.24 7.41
CA SER A 57 -16.00 11.53 8.29
C SER A 57 -16.05 10.03 7.94
N THR A 58 -16.09 9.69 6.66
CA THR A 58 -16.05 8.31 6.16
C THR A 58 -14.74 7.63 6.54
N ALA A 59 -13.61 8.31 6.44
CA ALA A 59 -12.31 7.75 6.83
C ALA A 59 -12.28 7.38 8.31
N ARG A 60 -12.86 8.22 9.16
CA ARG A 60 -12.91 7.99 10.61
C ARG A 60 -13.73 6.75 10.98
N ILE A 61 -14.91 6.59 10.36
CA ILE A 61 -15.83 5.48 10.66
C ILE A 61 -15.47 4.24 9.82
N GLY A 62 -14.97 4.46 8.62
CA GLY A 62 -14.77 3.45 7.60
C GLY A 62 -13.82 2.33 8.00
N ARG A 63 -12.87 2.59 8.91
CA ARG A 63 -11.91 1.59 9.37
C ARG A 63 -12.59 0.32 9.90
N SER A 64 -13.60 0.46 10.72
CA SER A 64 -14.36 -0.68 11.25
C SER A 64 -15.28 -1.32 10.21
N LEU A 65 -15.62 -0.57 9.16
CA LEU A 65 -16.48 -1.04 8.07
C LEU A 65 -15.68 -1.59 6.87
N GLY A 66 -14.35 -1.58 6.93
CA GLY A 66 -13.48 -2.01 5.84
C GLY A 66 -13.37 -1.02 4.69
N VAL A 67 -13.65 0.27 4.94
CA VAL A 67 -13.46 1.35 3.95
C VAL A 67 -12.11 2.00 4.18
N HIS A 68 -11.29 2.08 3.13
CA HIS A 68 -9.95 2.65 3.16
C HIS A 68 -9.85 3.78 2.14
N LEU A 69 -9.19 4.87 2.54
CA LEU A 69 -8.93 6.00 1.66
C LEU A 69 -7.44 6.05 1.31
N ILE A 70 -7.16 6.27 0.02
CA ILE A 70 -5.83 6.62 -0.47
C ILE A 70 -5.96 8.00 -1.12
N LEU A 71 -5.34 8.99 -0.49
CA LEU A 71 -5.38 10.37 -0.95
C LEU A 71 -4.00 10.72 -1.49
N ALA A 72 -3.88 10.96 -2.79
CA ALA A 72 -2.67 11.42 -3.43
C ALA A 72 -2.79 12.89 -3.83
N THR A 73 -1.70 13.61 -3.79
CA THR A 73 -1.61 14.99 -4.26
C THR A 73 -0.17 15.36 -4.61
N GLN A 74 0.00 16.21 -5.60
CA GLN A 74 1.29 16.77 -5.96
C GLN A 74 1.72 17.93 -5.04
N LYS A 75 0.76 18.58 -4.37
CA LYS A 75 1.00 19.69 -3.45
C LYS A 75 0.32 19.46 -2.11
N PRO A 76 1.04 18.92 -1.12
CA PRO A 76 0.47 18.69 0.20
C PRO A 76 0.21 19.98 0.97
N SER A 77 1.01 21.02 0.71
CA SER A 77 0.94 22.30 1.42
C SER A 77 -0.41 23.01 1.21
N GLY A 78 -1.05 23.39 2.31
CA GLY A 78 -2.34 24.09 2.31
C GLY A 78 -3.57 23.23 1.94
N VAL A 79 -3.36 22.01 1.50
CA VAL A 79 -4.43 21.10 1.10
C VAL A 79 -4.81 20.18 2.23
N VAL A 80 -3.83 19.63 2.91
CA VAL A 80 -4.01 18.70 4.02
C VAL A 80 -4.17 19.50 5.31
N ASN A 81 -5.35 19.41 5.92
CA ASN A 81 -5.64 20.06 7.20
C ASN A 81 -5.35 19.11 8.38
N ASP A 82 -5.37 19.64 9.60
CA ASP A 82 -5.08 18.87 10.81
C ASP A 82 -6.05 17.70 11.02
N GLN A 83 -7.29 17.80 10.53
CA GLN A 83 -8.26 16.70 10.61
C GLN A 83 -7.84 15.51 9.73
N ILE A 84 -7.31 15.78 8.53
CA ILE A 84 -6.79 14.74 7.65
C ILE A 84 -5.54 14.14 8.28
N TRP A 85 -4.62 15.00 8.76
CA TRP A 85 -3.38 14.54 9.40
C TRP A 85 -3.63 13.65 10.62
N SER A 86 -4.57 13.99 11.48
CA SER A 86 -4.88 13.20 12.67
C SER A 86 -5.49 11.83 12.37
N ASN A 87 -6.17 11.70 11.23
CA ASN A 87 -6.79 10.45 10.79
C ASN A 87 -5.91 9.63 9.82
N THR A 88 -4.79 10.20 9.36
CA THR A 88 -3.88 9.52 8.41
C THR A 88 -2.67 8.97 9.13
N LYS A 89 -2.71 7.67 9.43
CA LYS A 89 -1.60 6.99 10.09
C LYS A 89 -0.43 6.70 9.15
N PHE A 90 -0.72 6.37 7.89
CA PHE A 90 0.28 6.00 6.88
C PHE A 90 0.50 7.17 5.93
N ARG A 91 1.77 7.56 5.76
CA ARG A 91 2.19 8.63 4.86
C ARG A 91 3.29 8.13 3.96
N VAL A 92 3.09 8.26 2.66
CA VAL A 92 4.08 7.93 1.64
C VAL A 92 4.46 9.23 0.94
N CYS A 93 5.72 9.63 1.02
CA CYS A 93 6.23 10.84 0.38
C CYS A 93 7.29 10.45 -0.65
N LEU A 94 6.97 10.68 -1.92
CA LEU A 94 7.94 10.61 -3.00
C LEU A 94 8.82 11.87 -2.98
N ARG A 95 9.71 11.99 -3.97
CA ARG A 95 10.52 13.19 -4.11
C ARG A 95 9.63 14.43 -4.27
N VAL A 96 9.89 15.44 -3.46
CA VAL A 96 9.27 16.76 -3.54
C VAL A 96 10.31 17.80 -3.98
N GLN A 97 9.86 18.99 -4.41
CA GLN A 97 10.75 20.02 -4.96
C GLN A 97 11.53 20.76 -3.87
N ASP A 98 10.88 21.00 -2.74
CA ASP A 98 11.48 21.75 -1.65
C ASP A 98 11.33 21.07 -0.27
N THR A 99 12.06 21.60 0.69
CA THR A 99 12.05 21.09 2.06
C THR A 99 10.76 21.41 2.80
N GLY A 100 10.03 22.46 2.39
CA GLY A 100 8.74 22.85 2.96
C GLY A 100 7.69 21.78 2.73
N ASP A 101 7.55 21.31 1.49
CA ASP A 101 6.63 20.22 1.14
C ASP A 101 6.95 18.93 1.91
N SER A 102 8.25 18.62 2.06
CA SER A 102 8.69 17.49 2.85
C SER A 102 8.33 17.65 4.34
N GLN A 103 8.55 18.84 4.90
CA GLN A 103 8.19 19.17 6.28
C GLN A 103 6.67 19.08 6.50
N ASP A 104 5.87 19.55 5.57
CA ASP A 104 4.42 19.47 5.66
C ASP A 104 3.96 18.02 5.69
N MET A 105 4.53 17.17 4.81
CA MET A 105 4.12 15.77 4.65
C MET A 105 4.65 14.86 5.76
N LEU A 106 5.95 14.94 6.05
CA LEU A 106 6.67 14.01 6.93
C LEU A 106 7.07 14.61 8.28
N LYS A 107 6.91 15.93 8.45
CA LYS A 107 7.53 16.70 9.54
C LYS A 107 9.07 16.59 9.56
N ARG A 108 9.66 16.30 8.40
CA ARG A 108 11.11 16.10 8.17
C ARG A 108 11.49 16.58 6.76
N PRO A 109 12.73 17.05 6.54
CA PRO A 109 13.16 17.60 5.24
C PRO A 109 13.60 16.53 4.24
N ASP A 110 13.62 15.25 4.62
CA ASP A 110 14.33 14.16 3.95
C ASP A 110 13.87 13.92 2.49
N ALA A 111 12.57 14.09 2.19
CA ALA A 111 12.02 13.75 0.88
C ALA A 111 12.50 14.69 -0.24
N ALA A 112 12.91 15.92 0.08
CA ALA A 112 13.51 16.83 -0.90
C ALA A 112 14.88 16.35 -1.41
N GLY A 113 15.57 15.52 -0.62
CA GLY A 113 16.87 14.94 -0.97
C GLY A 113 16.80 13.66 -1.82
N LEU A 114 15.62 13.11 -2.09
CA LEU A 114 15.46 11.91 -2.90
C LEU A 114 15.89 12.17 -4.36
N LYS A 115 16.74 11.31 -4.91
CA LYS A 115 17.29 11.47 -6.27
C LYS A 115 16.67 10.48 -7.27
N ASP A 116 16.43 9.25 -6.83
CA ASP A 116 16.03 8.16 -7.71
C ASP A 116 14.50 8.17 -7.93
N THR A 117 14.08 7.90 -9.16
CA THR A 117 12.67 7.75 -9.50
C THR A 117 12.05 6.57 -8.74
N GLY A 118 10.85 6.78 -8.18
CA GLY A 118 10.14 5.78 -7.41
C GLY A 118 10.68 5.56 -5.98
N ARG A 119 11.72 6.31 -5.59
CA ARG A 119 12.18 6.34 -4.20
C ARG A 119 11.16 7.11 -3.34
N PHE A 120 10.88 6.60 -2.14
CA PHE A 120 9.94 7.23 -1.24
C PHE A 120 10.32 7.02 0.23
N TYR A 121 9.75 7.84 1.09
CA TYR A 121 9.70 7.59 2.52
C TYR A 121 8.30 7.15 2.94
N LEU A 122 8.26 6.09 3.75
CA LEU A 122 7.07 5.66 4.46
C LEU A 122 7.18 6.07 5.92
N GLN A 123 6.20 6.83 6.39
CA GLN A 123 6.03 7.16 7.80
C GLN A 123 4.74 6.54 8.32
N VAL A 124 4.80 5.89 9.48
CA VAL A 124 3.64 5.34 10.18
C VAL A 124 3.53 6.00 11.54
N GLY A 125 2.38 6.59 11.82
CA GLY A 125 2.18 7.38 13.03
C GLY A 125 3.11 8.59 13.10
N TYR A 126 3.30 9.13 14.29
CA TYR A 126 4.20 10.28 14.47
C TYR A 126 5.67 9.86 14.57
N ASN A 127 5.97 8.77 15.30
CA ASN A 127 7.31 8.24 15.50
C ASN A 127 7.34 6.70 15.60
N GLU A 128 6.31 6.01 15.11
CA GLU A 128 6.24 4.55 15.24
C GLU A 128 7.17 3.85 14.24
N TYR A 129 7.20 4.36 13.01
CA TYR A 129 8.02 3.77 11.95
C TYR A 129 8.36 4.82 10.90
N PHE A 130 9.62 4.82 10.45
CA PHE A 130 10.08 5.64 9.35
C PHE A 130 11.12 4.86 8.55
N ALA A 131 10.87 4.67 7.26
CA ALA A 131 11.77 3.94 6.38
C ALA A 131 11.76 4.48 4.97
N MET A 132 12.88 4.33 4.28
CA MET A 132 12.99 4.59 2.85
C MET A 132 12.65 3.32 2.08
N GLY A 133 11.88 3.46 1.01
CA GLY A 133 11.52 2.37 0.12
C GLY A 133 11.77 2.69 -1.35
N GLN A 134 11.64 1.69 -2.20
CA GLN A 134 11.70 1.78 -3.64
C GLN A 134 10.45 1.14 -4.21
N SER A 135 9.68 1.87 -5.02
CA SER A 135 8.56 1.31 -5.75
C SER A 135 9.04 0.36 -6.85
N ALA A 136 8.23 -0.64 -7.18
CA ALA A 136 8.44 -1.42 -8.38
C ALA A 136 8.28 -0.53 -9.63
N TRP A 137 8.95 -0.90 -10.69
CA TRP A 137 8.77 -0.25 -11.99
C TRP A 137 7.61 -0.88 -12.73
N CYS A 138 6.52 -0.12 -12.92
CA CYS A 138 5.31 -0.61 -13.58
C CYS A 138 5.50 -0.84 -15.10
N GLY A 139 6.56 -0.31 -15.71
CA GLY A 139 6.95 -0.62 -17.08
C GLY A 139 7.79 -1.89 -17.25
N ALA A 140 7.98 -2.67 -16.18
CA ALA A 140 8.67 -3.95 -16.29
C ALA A 140 7.86 -4.96 -17.09
N GLU A 141 8.56 -5.80 -17.87
CA GLU A 141 7.93 -6.90 -18.59
C GLU A 141 7.19 -7.84 -17.63
N TYR A 142 5.96 -8.20 -17.97
CA TYR A 142 5.20 -9.17 -17.18
C TYR A 142 5.79 -10.57 -17.34
N ILE A 143 6.24 -11.15 -16.23
CA ILE A 143 6.70 -12.54 -16.18
C ILE A 143 5.61 -13.35 -15.48
N PRO A 144 4.98 -14.34 -16.15
CA PRO A 144 3.98 -15.21 -15.54
C PRO A 144 4.55 -15.93 -14.30
N GLN A 145 3.73 -16.10 -13.28
CA GLN A 145 4.16 -16.69 -12.00
C GLN A 145 4.69 -18.12 -12.18
N ASP A 146 4.16 -18.87 -13.14
CA ASP A 146 4.59 -20.24 -13.48
C ASP A 146 6.06 -20.26 -13.99
N GLU A 147 6.50 -19.19 -14.65
CA GLU A 147 7.89 -19.06 -15.09
C GLU A 147 8.82 -18.64 -13.95
N VAL A 148 8.32 -17.86 -12.98
CA VAL A 148 9.08 -17.44 -11.79
C VAL A 148 9.36 -18.62 -10.87
N VAL A 149 8.40 -19.55 -10.71
CA VAL A 149 8.57 -20.75 -9.88
C VAL A 149 9.68 -21.65 -10.42
N GLN A 150 9.91 -21.67 -11.74
CA GLN A 150 10.98 -22.45 -12.36
C GLN A 150 12.38 -21.81 -12.17
N GLN A 151 12.44 -20.56 -11.70
CA GLN A 151 13.71 -19.85 -11.45
C GLN A 151 14.10 -19.85 -9.96
N LYS A 152 13.43 -20.61 -9.09
CA LYS A 152 13.93 -20.81 -7.74
C LYS A 152 15.34 -21.35 -7.83
N ASP A 153 16.30 -20.56 -7.38
CA ASP A 153 17.69 -20.99 -7.24
C ASP A 153 17.69 -22.19 -6.29
N GLU A 154 17.86 -23.38 -6.84
CA GLU A 154 18.08 -24.61 -6.07
C GLU A 154 19.50 -24.63 -5.47
N ALA A 155 20.02 -23.47 -5.12
CA ALA A 155 21.30 -23.39 -4.45
C ALA A 155 21.15 -23.97 -3.05
N VAL A 156 21.76 -25.09 -2.81
CA VAL A 156 21.90 -25.64 -1.47
C VAL A 156 22.79 -24.71 -0.65
N GLN A 157 22.22 -24.11 0.38
CA GLN A 157 22.95 -23.28 1.33
C GLN A 157 23.22 -24.11 2.59
N VAL A 158 24.45 -24.17 3.01
CA VAL A 158 24.84 -24.72 4.30
C VAL A 158 25.10 -23.56 5.24
N ILE A 159 24.52 -23.62 6.43
CA ILE A 159 24.71 -22.63 7.49
C ILE A 159 25.74 -23.21 8.45
N ASP A 160 26.81 -22.47 8.73
CA ASP A 160 27.82 -22.87 9.71
C ASP A 160 27.33 -22.64 11.17
N GLU A 161 28.12 -23.09 12.13
CA GLU A 161 27.81 -23.00 13.57
C GLU A 161 27.67 -21.55 14.06
N THR A 162 28.13 -20.57 13.27
CA THR A 162 28.06 -19.14 13.56
C THR A 162 26.95 -18.43 12.80
N ALA A 163 26.03 -19.19 12.20
CA ALA A 163 24.92 -18.71 11.35
C ALA A 163 25.33 -17.97 10.07
N HIS A 164 26.58 -18.17 9.59
CA HIS A 164 26.98 -17.69 8.28
C HIS A 164 26.56 -18.65 7.18
N THR A 165 26.04 -18.12 6.09
CA THR A 165 25.63 -18.89 4.94
C THR A 165 26.84 -19.24 4.06
N LEU A 166 27.15 -20.51 3.91
CA LEU A 166 28.13 -21.04 2.97
C LEU A 166 27.44 -21.47 1.69
N LEU A 167 27.80 -20.85 0.57
CA LEU A 167 27.28 -21.22 -0.74
C LEU A 167 28.05 -22.44 -1.26
N VAL A 168 27.45 -23.63 -1.21
CA VAL A 168 28.09 -24.90 -1.58
C VAL A 168 28.10 -25.11 -3.09
N ALA A 169 27.08 -24.66 -3.81
CA ALA A 169 27.01 -24.75 -5.26
C ALA A 169 26.16 -23.64 -5.85
N LYS A 170 26.59 -23.10 -7.00
CA LYS A 170 25.74 -22.20 -7.81
C LYS A 170 25.03 -23.05 -8.85
N PRO A 171 23.71 -22.90 -9.04
CA PRO A 171 23.00 -23.59 -10.08
C PRO A 171 23.57 -23.18 -11.45
N ILE A 172 23.76 -24.16 -12.34
CA ILE A 172 24.19 -23.90 -13.72
C ILE A 172 23.01 -23.28 -14.45
N ARG A 173 23.03 -21.97 -14.66
CA ARG A 173 22.00 -21.25 -15.44
C ARG A 173 22.06 -21.68 -16.91
N LYS A 174 21.15 -22.53 -17.35
CA LYS A 174 20.90 -22.73 -18.78
C LYS A 174 20.25 -21.46 -19.31
N LYS A 175 20.99 -20.68 -20.12
CA LYS A 175 20.41 -19.54 -20.86
C LYS A 175 19.32 -20.07 -21.80
N LYS A 176 18.04 -19.92 -21.42
CA LYS A 176 16.95 -20.04 -22.39
C LYS A 176 17.01 -18.83 -23.31
N LYS A 177 17.07 -19.05 -24.63
CA LYS A 177 16.90 -18.00 -25.63
C LYS A 177 15.49 -17.40 -25.43
N ALA A 178 15.45 -16.11 -25.15
CA ALA A 178 14.20 -15.36 -25.11
C ALA A 178 13.55 -15.44 -26.49
N GLN A 179 12.41 -16.12 -26.60
CA GLN A 179 11.52 -15.94 -27.74
C GLN A 179 10.70 -14.68 -27.44
N SER A 180 11.01 -13.60 -28.19
CA SER A 180 10.21 -12.39 -28.18
C SER A 180 8.83 -12.71 -28.74
N LYS A 181 7.82 -12.81 -27.91
CA LYS A 181 6.43 -12.72 -28.35
C LYS A 181 6.08 -11.24 -28.47
N GLN A 182 5.94 -10.77 -29.72
CA GLN A 182 5.34 -9.47 -29.98
C GLN A 182 3.91 -9.47 -29.45
N ILE A 183 3.63 -8.55 -28.52
CA ILE A 183 2.26 -8.23 -28.14
C ILE A 183 1.72 -7.34 -29.23
N VAL A 184 0.77 -7.84 -30.00
CA VAL A 184 -0.02 -7.06 -30.96
C VAL A 184 -1.02 -6.23 -30.15
N ALA A 185 -1.00 -4.90 -30.39
CA ALA A 185 -1.88 -3.93 -29.75
C ALA A 185 -3.33 -4.10 -30.22
#